data_fe800ef38689ced13d28b385e2cc439a
#
_entry.id   fe800ef38689ced13d28b385e2cc439a
#
_cell.length_a   1.000
_cell.length_b   1.000
_cell.length_c   1.000
_cell.angle_alpha   90.00
_cell.angle_beta   90.00
_cell.angle_gamma   90.00
#
_symmetry.space_group_name_H-M   'P 1'
#
loop_
_entity.id
_entity.type
_entity.pdbx_description
1 polymer ?
#
loop_
_entity_poly.entity_id
_entity_poly.type
_entity_poly.pdbx_seq_one_letter_code
_entity_poly.pdbx_strand_id
1 'polypeptide(L)'
;MARRRGKLLSLILTVGILSTTFTGCSSSNNSTEDGVAKISIWTQEGQVVEQEYYKDAIEQFNELYEGQIEATLQMIPRGNGYEYENKINAAATSGSLPDIIAMDGPSVANYADSGIIVPIDEYFTEDKLEDFVPSIITQGTVDGQLYALGASESTVVLFYNKDVLDAAGIQAPTTLEDAWTWQEVYEIAKQLKTDDMYGINLEWDLGEGQIYGFAPIIWSNGGELLSED
;
A
#
# COMPACT_ATOMS: atom_id res chain seq x y z
N MET A 1 73.22 38.55 16.19
CA MET A 1 73.31 39.87 15.56
C MET A 1 72.01 40.16 14.79
N ALA A 2 71.53 41.39 14.97
CA ALA A 2 70.52 42.13 14.21
C ALA A 2 69.05 41.74 14.29
N ARG A 3 68.41 42.52 15.13
CA ARG A 3 66.98 42.87 15.18
C ARG A 3 66.49 43.42 13.84
N ARG A 4 65.27 43.11 13.41
CA ARG A 4 64.39 44.12 12.81
C ARG A 4 62.97 43.95 13.17
N ARG A 5 62.40 44.99 13.79
CA ARG A 5 61.04 45.23 14.15
C ARG A 5 60.25 45.59 12.87
N GLY A 6 59.08 45.07 12.70
CA GLY A 6 58.13 45.46 11.65
C GLY A 6 56.71 45.41 12.15
N LYS A 7 56.09 46.48 12.22
CA LYS A 7 54.88 47.07 12.73
C LYS A 7 53.59 46.21 12.56
N LEU A 8 52.84 46.18 13.65
CA LEU A 8 51.39 45.85 13.64
C LEU A 8 50.64 46.85 12.75
N LEU A 9 49.82 46.31 11.83
CA LEU A 9 48.69 47.05 11.27
C LEU A 9 47.42 46.29 11.67
N SER A 10 46.68 46.92 12.58
CA SER A 10 45.35 46.50 13.04
C SER A 10 44.35 46.86 11.97
N LEU A 11 43.77 45.85 11.29
CA LEU A 11 42.65 46.04 10.39
C LEU A 11 41.38 45.57 11.10
N ILE A 12 40.61 46.52 11.60
CA ILE A 12 39.28 46.29 12.19
C ILE A 12 38.33 46.01 11.03
N LEU A 13 37.94 44.76 10.87
CA LEU A 13 36.93 44.35 9.92
C LEU A 13 35.59 44.33 10.63
N THR A 14 34.77 45.35 10.41
CA THR A 14 33.41 45.48 10.91
C THR A 14 32.55 44.49 10.11
N VAL A 15 32.18 43.35 10.72
CA VAL A 15 31.23 42.38 10.17
C VAL A 15 29.83 42.91 10.47
N GLY A 16 29.18 43.49 9.47
CA GLY A 16 27.76 43.82 9.50
C GLY A 16 26.95 42.51 9.47
N ILE A 17 26.29 42.19 10.58
CA ILE A 17 25.33 41.09 10.66
C ILE A 17 24.05 41.57 9.96
N LEU A 18 23.88 41.17 8.69
CA LEU A 18 22.59 41.23 8.01
C LEU A 18 21.71 40.10 8.57
N SER A 19 20.81 40.46 9.48
CA SER A 19 19.76 39.57 9.97
C SER A 19 18.72 39.41 8.85
N THR A 20 18.92 38.42 7.98
CA THR A 20 17.86 37.94 7.10
C THR A 20 16.91 37.06 7.92
N THR A 21 15.78 37.63 8.31
CA THR A 21 14.63 36.85 8.81
C THR A 21 14.14 35.97 7.68
N PHE A 22 14.52 34.68 7.70
CA PHE A 22 13.85 33.66 6.92
C PHE A 22 12.46 33.44 7.55
N THR A 23 11.46 34.16 7.08
CA THR A 23 10.08 33.74 7.19
C THR A 23 9.88 32.59 6.18
N GLY A 24 10.19 31.39 6.61
CA GLY A 24 9.83 30.18 5.89
C GLY A 24 8.34 29.93 6.09
N CYS A 25 7.49 30.55 5.28
CA CYS A 25 6.16 30.01 5.02
C CYS A 25 6.35 28.91 3.97
N SER A 26 6.55 27.68 4.43
CA SER A 26 6.38 26.50 3.61
C SER A 26 4.89 26.13 3.63
N SER A 27 4.07 26.90 2.93
CA SER A 27 2.82 26.39 2.40
C SER A 27 3.15 25.95 0.97
N SER A 28 3.26 24.67 0.75
CA SER A 28 3.24 24.10 -0.59
C SER A 28 1.84 24.33 -1.18
N ASN A 29 1.63 25.52 -1.75
CA ASN A 29 0.50 25.73 -2.62
C ASN A 29 0.77 24.94 -3.90
N ASN A 30 0.20 23.75 -4.01
CA ASN A 30 0.18 22.92 -5.22
C ASN A 30 -0.76 23.53 -6.30
N SER A 31 -1.05 24.81 -6.25
CA SER A 31 -1.80 25.51 -7.30
C SER A 31 -0.84 26.10 -8.34
N THR A 32 -1.20 25.95 -9.61
CA THR A 32 -0.50 26.61 -10.73
C THR A 32 -0.81 28.10 -10.73
N GLU A 33 -0.09 28.89 -11.56
CA GLU A 33 -0.39 30.32 -11.80
C GLU A 33 -1.85 30.52 -12.27
N ASP A 34 -2.46 29.48 -12.86
CA ASP A 34 -3.86 29.47 -13.33
C ASP A 34 -4.89 29.09 -12.25
N GLY A 35 -4.46 28.82 -11.01
CA GLY A 35 -5.36 28.50 -9.89
C GLY A 35 -5.87 27.05 -9.88
N VAL A 36 -5.39 26.17 -10.77
CA VAL A 36 -5.74 24.74 -10.79
C VAL A 36 -4.91 23.99 -9.76
N ALA A 37 -5.54 23.22 -8.89
CA ALA A 37 -4.84 22.34 -7.96
C ALA A 37 -4.29 21.12 -8.71
N LYS A 38 -3.02 20.75 -8.44
CA LYS A 38 -2.42 19.55 -9.02
C LYS A 38 -2.21 18.50 -7.95
N ILE A 39 -2.66 17.27 -8.22
CA ILE A 39 -2.46 16.13 -7.36
C ILE A 39 -1.74 15.01 -8.12
N SER A 40 -0.81 14.38 -7.45
CA SER A 40 -0.03 13.25 -7.96
C SER A 40 -0.41 11.97 -7.23
N ILE A 41 -0.60 10.90 -7.99
CA ILE A 41 -1.06 9.61 -7.49
C ILE A 41 -0.07 8.54 -7.93
N TRP A 42 0.40 7.72 -7.01
CA TRP A 42 1.21 6.54 -7.32
C TRP A 42 0.46 5.25 -7.03
N THR A 43 0.55 4.30 -7.95
CA THR A 43 0.04 2.94 -7.79
C THR A 43 1.02 1.92 -8.32
N GLN A 44 0.91 0.69 -7.87
CA GLN A 44 1.61 -0.43 -8.48
C GLN A 44 1.07 -0.70 -9.88
N GLU A 45 1.95 -1.16 -10.77
CA GLU A 45 1.56 -1.68 -12.07
C GLU A 45 0.95 -3.08 -11.89
N GLY A 46 -0.37 -3.15 -11.95
CA GLY A 46 -1.15 -4.39 -11.84
C GLY A 46 -1.40 -5.06 -13.20
N GLN A 47 -2.45 -5.88 -13.26
CA GLN A 47 -2.91 -6.49 -14.50
C GLN A 47 -3.39 -5.43 -15.50
N VAL A 48 -3.37 -5.74 -16.81
CA VAL A 48 -3.76 -4.78 -17.87
C VAL A 48 -5.15 -4.17 -17.62
N VAL A 49 -6.12 -4.99 -17.20
CA VAL A 49 -7.49 -4.53 -16.91
C VAL A 49 -7.52 -3.55 -15.72
N GLU A 50 -6.71 -3.79 -14.71
CA GLU A 50 -6.58 -2.91 -13.55
C GLU A 50 -5.93 -1.58 -13.93
N GLN A 51 -4.89 -1.63 -14.76
CA GLN A 51 -4.25 -0.42 -15.28
C GLN A 51 -5.21 0.43 -16.11
N GLU A 52 -6.04 -0.20 -16.97
CA GLU A 52 -7.07 0.49 -17.75
C GLU A 52 -8.11 1.12 -16.82
N TYR A 53 -8.59 0.39 -15.81
CA TYR A 53 -9.52 0.93 -14.81
C TYR A 53 -8.98 2.19 -14.12
N TYR A 54 -7.75 2.19 -13.65
CA TYR A 54 -7.17 3.38 -13.00
C TYR A 54 -7.00 4.55 -13.97
N LYS A 55 -6.60 4.30 -15.21
CA LYS A 55 -6.50 5.36 -16.24
C LYS A 55 -7.84 6.00 -16.52
N ASP A 56 -8.86 5.18 -16.74
CA ASP A 56 -10.22 5.65 -17.02
C ASP A 56 -10.78 6.43 -15.80
N ALA A 57 -10.52 5.97 -14.58
CA ALA A 57 -10.96 6.67 -13.37
C ALA A 57 -10.33 8.06 -13.24
N ILE A 58 -9.02 8.19 -13.54
CA ILE A 58 -8.33 9.49 -13.51
C ILE A 58 -8.80 10.40 -14.66
N GLU A 59 -9.05 9.85 -15.85
CA GLU A 59 -9.62 10.63 -16.97
C GLU A 59 -10.99 11.20 -16.60
N GLN A 60 -11.90 10.38 -16.08
CA GLN A 60 -13.22 10.80 -15.61
C GLN A 60 -13.12 11.82 -14.47
N PHE A 61 -12.19 11.66 -13.54
CA PHE A 61 -11.95 12.62 -12.47
C PHE A 61 -11.52 13.98 -13.03
N ASN A 62 -10.57 13.98 -13.96
CA ASN A 62 -10.07 15.21 -14.57
C ASN A 62 -11.13 15.92 -15.42
N GLU A 63 -12.00 15.17 -16.10
CA GLU A 63 -13.16 15.74 -16.80
C GLU A 63 -14.16 16.38 -15.82
N LEU A 64 -14.46 15.69 -14.71
CA LEU A 64 -15.43 16.16 -13.71
C LEU A 64 -14.94 17.44 -13.00
N TYR A 65 -13.64 17.58 -12.79
CA TYR A 65 -13.03 18.71 -12.08
C TYR A 65 -12.22 19.63 -13.00
N GLU A 66 -12.56 19.66 -14.31
CA GLU A 66 -11.86 20.48 -15.30
C GLU A 66 -11.74 21.95 -14.85
N GLY A 67 -10.52 22.48 -14.91
CA GLY A 67 -10.21 23.84 -14.48
C GLY A 67 -10.16 24.08 -12.96
N GLN A 68 -10.37 23.05 -12.14
CA GLN A 68 -10.31 23.11 -10.67
C GLN A 68 -9.18 22.24 -10.14
N ILE A 69 -9.14 20.96 -10.54
CA ILE A 69 -8.16 19.99 -10.07
C ILE A 69 -7.66 19.18 -11.27
N GLU A 70 -6.35 18.95 -11.33
CA GLU A 70 -5.71 18.08 -12.31
C GLU A 70 -4.99 16.94 -11.57
N ALA A 71 -5.45 15.71 -11.75
CA ALA A 71 -4.83 14.51 -11.19
C ALA A 71 -3.88 13.87 -12.21
N THR A 72 -2.71 13.46 -11.75
CA THR A 72 -1.73 12.70 -12.53
C THR A 72 -1.46 11.36 -11.89
N LEU A 73 -1.50 10.29 -12.69
CA LEU A 73 -1.26 8.92 -12.24
C LEU A 73 0.11 8.44 -12.72
N GLN A 74 0.91 7.95 -11.80
CA GLN A 74 2.13 7.20 -12.10
C GLN A 74 1.97 5.75 -11.67
N MET A 75 2.02 4.84 -12.63
CA MET A 75 2.10 3.40 -12.39
C MET A 75 3.56 3.00 -12.28
N ILE A 76 3.89 2.26 -11.25
CA ILE A 76 5.26 1.86 -10.93
C ILE A 76 5.35 0.35 -11.06
N PRO A 77 6.28 -0.18 -11.87
CA PRO A 77 6.48 -1.61 -12.02
C PRO A 77 6.66 -2.30 -10.67
N ARG A 78 6.02 -3.44 -10.50
CA ARG A 78 6.11 -4.26 -9.29
C ARG A 78 7.49 -4.91 -9.14
N GLY A 79 8.18 -5.09 -10.27
CA GLY A 79 9.52 -5.66 -10.33
C GLY A 79 9.61 -7.04 -9.68
N ASN A 80 10.57 -7.22 -8.78
CA ASN A 80 10.76 -8.46 -8.02
C ASN A 80 9.93 -8.52 -6.73
N GLY A 81 8.87 -7.70 -6.62
CA GLY A 81 7.93 -7.75 -5.52
C GLY A 81 8.02 -6.62 -4.49
N TYR A 82 9.12 -5.85 -4.47
CA TYR A 82 9.32 -4.76 -3.48
C TYR A 82 9.78 -3.44 -4.10
N GLU A 83 9.76 -3.31 -5.41
CA GLU A 83 10.28 -2.09 -6.07
C GLU A 83 9.38 -0.88 -5.79
N TYR A 84 8.09 -1.09 -5.66
CA TYR A 84 7.13 -0.04 -5.34
C TYR A 84 7.33 0.50 -3.92
N GLU A 85 7.40 -0.37 -2.93
CA GLU A 85 7.64 -0.02 -1.52
C GLU A 85 9.01 0.65 -1.33
N ASN A 86 10.02 0.15 -2.01
CA ASN A 86 11.35 0.76 -2.00
C ASN A 86 11.32 2.19 -2.57
N LYS A 87 10.52 2.43 -3.61
CA LYS A 87 10.33 3.75 -4.17
C LYS A 87 9.61 4.69 -3.21
N ILE A 88 8.54 4.22 -2.54
CA ILE A 88 7.84 5.00 -1.50
C ILE A 88 8.82 5.38 -0.38
N ASN A 89 9.56 4.41 0.15
CA ASN A 89 10.51 4.64 1.24
C ASN A 89 11.63 5.62 0.85
N ALA A 90 12.13 5.54 -0.37
CA ALA A 90 13.11 6.48 -0.90
C ALA A 90 12.52 7.89 -1.05
N ALA A 91 11.29 8.00 -1.54
CA ALA A 91 10.58 9.26 -1.67
C ALA A 91 10.25 9.88 -0.31
N ALA A 92 9.84 9.08 0.68
CA ALA A 92 9.63 9.52 2.05
C ALA A 92 10.90 10.12 2.64
N THR A 93 12.05 9.46 2.45
CA THR A 93 13.34 9.93 2.94
C THR A 93 13.80 11.24 2.27
N SER A 94 13.47 11.43 0.99
CA SER A 94 13.85 12.62 0.21
C SER A 94 12.82 13.75 0.25
N GLY A 95 11.68 13.55 0.88
CA GLY A 95 10.58 14.53 0.90
C GLY A 95 9.92 14.74 -0.47
N SER A 96 9.85 13.69 -1.29
CA SER A 96 9.30 13.72 -2.65
C SER A 96 8.16 12.71 -2.85
N LEU A 97 7.42 12.44 -1.78
CA LEU A 97 6.21 11.62 -1.87
C LEU A 97 5.16 12.28 -2.77
N PRO A 98 4.34 11.50 -3.48
CA PRO A 98 3.16 12.02 -4.16
C PRO A 98 2.09 12.41 -3.13
N ASP A 99 1.02 13.04 -3.59
CA ASP A 99 -0.11 13.42 -2.72
C ASP A 99 -0.93 12.19 -2.28
N ILE A 100 -1.03 11.17 -3.14
CA ILE A 100 -1.75 9.92 -2.87
C ILE A 100 -0.89 8.72 -3.27
N ILE A 101 -0.87 7.71 -2.43
CA ILE A 101 -0.27 6.40 -2.73
C ILE A 101 -1.32 5.29 -2.59
N ALA A 102 -1.36 4.36 -3.55
CA ALA A 102 -2.01 3.08 -3.34
C ALA A 102 -1.04 2.13 -2.63
N MET A 103 -1.51 1.36 -1.66
CA MET A 103 -0.68 0.44 -0.90
C MET A 103 -1.46 -0.80 -0.48
N ASP A 104 -0.76 -1.87 -0.18
CA ASP A 104 -1.36 -3.07 0.39
C ASP A 104 -1.70 -2.86 1.88
N GLY A 105 -2.81 -3.43 2.34
CA GLY A 105 -3.32 -3.27 3.70
C GLY A 105 -2.29 -3.48 4.81
N PRO A 106 -1.43 -4.51 4.75
CA PRO A 106 -0.38 -4.74 5.74
C PRO A 106 0.61 -3.58 5.93
N SER A 107 0.76 -2.71 4.93
CA SER A 107 1.66 -1.54 5.01
C SER A 107 1.07 -0.35 5.75
N VAL A 108 -0.25 -0.30 5.95
CA VAL A 108 -0.96 0.87 6.50
C VAL A 108 -0.44 1.27 7.87
N ALA A 109 -0.36 0.33 8.82
CA ALA A 109 0.10 0.62 10.16
C ALA A 109 1.54 1.17 10.19
N ASN A 110 2.45 0.53 9.44
CA ASN A 110 3.84 0.97 9.38
C ASN A 110 3.98 2.36 8.74
N TYR A 111 3.19 2.67 7.73
CA TYR A 111 3.24 3.98 7.06
C TYR A 111 2.57 5.07 7.90
N ALA A 112 1.53 4.75 8.67
CA ALA A 112 0.93 5.65 9.64
C ALA A 112 1.93 6.00 10.76
N ASP A 113 2.54 4.99 11.40
CA ASP A 113 3.52 5.16 12.48
C ASP A 113 4.76 5.95 12.05
N SER A 114 5.21 5.74 10.82
CA SER A 114 6.36 6.47 10.26
C SER A 114 6.01 7.85 9.69
N GLY A 115 4.75 8.26 9.71
CA GLY A 115 4.30 9.55 9.21
C GLY A 115 4.38 9.70 7.68
N ILE A 116 4.41 8.58 6.95
CA ILE A 116 4.36 8.55 5.48
C ILE A 116 2.95 8.90 5.00
N ILE A 117 1.93 8.45 5.73
CA ILE A 117 0.52 8.78 5.50
C ILE A 117 -0.06 9.50 6.71
N VAL A 118 -1.14 10.23 6.48
CA VAL A 118 -1.82 11.04 7.50
C VAL A 118 -3.27 10.57 7.68
N PRO A 119 -3.91 10.84 8.84
CA PRO A 119 -5.32 10.55 9.03
C PRO A 119 -6.21 11.25 8.00
N ILE A 120 -7.26 10.56 7.55
CA ILE A 120 -8.22 11.04 6.55
C ILE A 120 -9.66 11.07 7.07
N ASP A 121 -9.90 10.84 8.35
CA ASP A 121 -11.22 10.79 8.97
C ASP A 121 -12.07 12.03 8.66
N GLU A 122 -11.46 13.21 8.70
CA GLU A 122 -12.18 14.49 8.51
C GLU A 122 -12.82 14.64 7.12
N TYR A 123 -12.40 13.83 6.14
CA TYR A 123 -12.90 13.88 4.76
C TYR A 123 -14.04 12.89 4.50
N PHE A 124 -14.31 11.99 5.46
CA PHE A 124 -15.31 10.93 5.32
C PHE A 124 -16.36 11.02 6.42
N THR A 125 -17.60 11.11 6.01
CA THR A 125 -18.75 11.01 6.90
C THR A 125 -19.13 9.56 7.12
N GLU A 126 -19.79 9.23 8.23
CA GLU A 126 -20.17 7.88 8.60
C GLU A 126 -21.01 7.20 7.48
N ASP A 127 -21.95 7.93 6.88
CA ASP A 127 -22.78 7.45 5.77
C ASP A 127 -21.98 7.08 4.51
N LYS A 128 -20.84 7.73 4.26
CA LYS A 128 -19.94 7.35 3.16
C LYS A 128 -19.16 6.09 3.47
N LEU A 129 -18.78 5.89 4.73
CA LEU A 129 -18.04 4.69 5.16
C LEU A 129 -18.92 3.45 5.20
N GLU A 130 -20.23 3.58 5.41
CA GLU A 130 -21.17 2.45 5.36
C GLU A 130 -21.23 1.74 4.00
N ASP A 131 -20.81 2.40 2.91
CA ASP A 131 -20.74 1.81 1.58
C ASP A 131 -19.52 0.89 1.38
N PHE A 132 -18.55 0.93 2.31
CA PHE A 132 -17.36 0.09 2.27
C PHE A 132 -17.55 -1.22 3.03
N VAL A 133 -16.88 -2.27 2.57
CA VAL A 133 -16.82 -3.55 3.30
C VAL A 133 -16.13 -3.31 4.65
N PRO A 134 -16.66 -3.83 5.77
CA PRO A 134 -16.12 -3.57 7.12
C PRO A 134 -14.63 -3.90 7.28
N SER A 135 -14.14 -4.92 6.60
CA SER A 135 -12.73 -5.31 6.60
C SER A 135 -11.82 -4.23 6.00
N ILE A 136 -12.25 -3.52 4.95
CA ILE A 136 -11.53 -2.38 4.36
C ILE A 136 -11.36 -1.26 5.40
N ILE A 137 -12.43 -0.93 6.12
CA ILE A 137 -12.36 0.09 7.19
C ILE A 137 -11.41 -0.36 8.30
N THR A 138 -11.51 -1.62 8.71
CA THR A 138 -10.64 -2.18 9.76
C THR A 138 -9.17 -2.14 9.34
N GLN A 139 -8.84 -2.56 8.13
CA GLN A 139 -7.47 -2.54 7.61
C GLN A 139 -6.90 -1.12 7.47
N GLY A 140 -7.77 -0.15 7.13
CA GLY A 140 -7.38 1.24 6.97
C GLY A 140 -7.26 2.03 8.28
N THR A 141 -7.67 1.43 9.43
CA THR A 141 -7.73 2.10 10.73
C THR A 141 -6.56 1.68 11.61
N VAL A 142 -5.80 2.66 12.11
CA VAL A 142 -4.69 2.48 13.05
C VAL A 142 -4.94 3.37 14.27
N ASP A 143 -4.88 2.79 15.47
CA ASP A 143 -5.14 3.50 16.74
C ASP A 143 -6.44 4.30 16.76
N GLY A 144 -7.47 3.81 16.09
CA GLY A 144 -8.80 4.41 16.02
C GLY A 144 -8.92 5.57 15.03
N GLN A 145 -7.92 5.84 14.20
CA GLN A 145 -7.94 6.84 13.14
C GLN A 145 -7.87 6.16 11.76
N LEU A 146 -8.63 6.67 10.80
CA LEU A 146 -8.64 6.17 9.43
C LEU A 146 -7.50 6.79 8.61
N TYR A 147 -6.62 5.95 8.07
CA TYR A 147 -5.48 6.39 7.24
C TYR A 147 -5.58 5.97 5.77
N ALA A 148 -6.39 4.95 5.49
CA ALA A 148 -6.54 4.43 4.14
C ALA A 148 -7.95 3.88 3.90
N LEU A 149 -8.36 3.88 2.63
CA LEU A 149 -9.56 3.18 2.17
C LEU A 149 -9.17 2.32 0.97
N GLY A 150 -9.41 1.01 1.07
CA GLY A 150 -9.09 0.07 0.02
C GLY A 150 -10.03 0.22 -1.18
N ALA A 151 -9.45 0.31 -2.38
CA ALA A 151 -10.21 0.28 -3.63
C ALA A 151 -10.72 -1.14 -3.95
N SER A 152 -10.07 -2.16 -3.41
CA SER A 152 -10.44 -3.57 -3.56
C SER A 152 -9.99 -4.37 -2.34
N GLU A 153 -10.60 -5.55 -2.17
CA GLU A 153 -10.19 -6.51 -1.18
C GLU A 153 -9.99 -7.87 -1.83
N SER A 154 -9.05 -8.64 -1.33
CA SER A 154 -8.80 -10.01 -1.79
C SER A 154 -9.09 -11.01 -0.68
N THR A 155 -9.35 -12.25 -1.09
CA THR A 155 -9.57 -13.36 -0.16
C THR A 155 -8.83 -14.61 -0.63
N VAL A 156 -8.50 -15.47 0.33
CA VAL A 156 -7.91 -16.78 0.03
C VAL A 156 -9.03 -17.80 -0.12
N VAL A 157 -9.04 -18.51 -1.24
CA VAL A 157 -10.01 -19.56 -1.53
C VAL A 157 -9.32 -20.81 -2.09
N LEU A 158 -9.96 -21.96 -1.92
CA LEU A 158 -9.50 -23.20 -2.52
C LEU A 158 -10.11 -23.36 -3.92
N PHE A 159 -9.28 -23.17 -4.94
CA PHE A 159 -9.67 -23.48 -6.33
C PHE A 159 -9.58 -24.98 -6.58
N TYR A 160 -10.47 -25.52 -7.37
CA TYR A 160 -10.44 -26.92 -7.76
C TYR A 160 -10.72 -27.12 -9.25
N ASN A 161 -10.13 -28.17 -9.81
CA ASN A 161 -10.45 -28.62 -11.15
C ASN A 161 -11.71 -29.51 -11.09
N LYS A 162 -12.80 -29.02 -11.65
CA LYS A 162 -14.09 -29.68 -11.62
C LYS A 162 -14.05 -31.07 -12.28
N ASP A 163 -13.38 -31.20 -13.43
CA ASP A 163 -13.32 -32.47 -14.15
C ASP A 163 -12.55 -33.55 -13.37
N VAL A 164 -11.53 -33.14 -12.62
CA VAL A 164 -10.77 -34.06 -11.75
C VAL A 164 -11.64 -34.53 -10.57
N LEU A 165 -12.38 -33.65 -9.94
CA LEU A 165 -13.30 -34.03 -8.85
C LEU A 165 -14.43 -34.92 -9.35
N ASP A 166 -15.05 -34.56 -10.46
CA ASP A 166 -16.13 -35.35 -11.08
C ASP A 166 -15.67 -36.77 -11.45
N ALA A 167 -14.48 -36.88 -12.05
CA ALA A 167 -13.90 -38.19 -12.39
C ALA A 167 -13.60 -39.06 -11.17
N ALA A 168 -13.32 -38.45 -10.02
CA ALA A 168 -13.12 -39.14 -8.75
C ALA A 168 -14.42 -39.35 -7.97
N GLY A 169 -15.58 -38.87 -8.45
CA GLY A 169 -16.86 -38.95 -7.77
C GLY A 169 -16.97 -38.05 -6.55
N ILE A 170 -16.15 -36.99 -6.48
CA ILE A 170 -16.14 -36.05 -5.36
C ILE A 170 -16.98 -34.82 -5.71
N GLN A 171 -17.91 -34.48 -4.85
CA GLN A 171 -18.73 -33.27 -4.98
C GLN A 171 -18.13 -32.15 -4.15
N ALA A 172 -17.85 -31.01 -4.81
CA ALA A 172 -17.41 -29.81 -4.10
C ALA A 172 -18.55 -29.20 -3.29
N PRO A 173 -18.25 -28.59 -2.13
CA PRO A 173 -19.23 -27.83 -1.35
C PRO A 173 -19.85 -26.71 -2.17
N THR A 174 -21.11 -26.40 -1.89
CA THR A 174 -21.85 -25.31 -2.54
C THR A 174 -22.26 -24.21 -1.57
N THR A 175 -22.10 -24.44 -0.28
CA THR A 175 -22.38 -23.50 0.80
C THR A 175 -21.21 -23.46 1.79
N LEU A 176 -21.17 -22.43 2.64
CA LEU A 176 -20.15 -22.34 3.69
C LEU A 176 -20.36 -23.40 4.78
N GLU A 177 -21.60 -23.80 5.04
CA GLU A 177 -21.93 -24.84 6.02
C GLU A 177 -21.39 -26.22 5.63
N ASP A 178 -21.29 -26.46 4.32
CA ASP A 178 -20.77 -27.71 3.77
C ASP A 178 -19.27 -27.62 3.43
N ALA A 179 -18.61 -26.50 3.74
CA ALA A 179 -17.21 -26.31 3.42
C ALA A 179 -16.33 -27.41 4.01
N TRP A 180 -15.41 -27.93 3.19
CA TRP A 180 -14.50 -28.96 3.64
C TRP A 180 -13.60 -28.47 4.77
N THR A 181 -13.44 -29.32 5.78
CA THR A 181 -12.37 -29.17 6.77
C THR A 181 -11.00 -29.42 6.15
N TRP A 182 -9.95 -28.92 6.76
CA TRP A 182 -8.57 -29.19 6.29
C TRP A 182 -8.23 -30.69 6.29
N GLN A 183 -8.82 -31.47 7.18
CA GLN A 183 -8.67 -32.93 7.19
C GLN A 183 -9.32 -33.55 5.95
N GLU A 184 -10.50 -33.11 5.56
CA GLU A 184 -11.18 -33.59 4.36
C GLU A 184 -10.41 -33.19 3.10
N VAL A 185 -9.92 -31.93 3.02
CA VAL A 185 -9.04 -31.48 1.93
C VAL A 185 -7.79 -32.36 1.81
N TYR A 186 -7.16 -32.72 2.93
CA TYR A 186 -6.01 -33.62 2.96
C TYR A 186 -6.34 -35.02 2.43
N GLU A 187 -7.46 -35.62 2.86
CA GLU A 187 -7.85 -36.97 2.38
C GLU A 187 -8.24 -36.94 0.88
N ILE A 188 -8.94 -35.89 0.44
CA ILE A 188 -9.23 -35.67 -0.98
C ILE A 188 -7.93 -35.54 -1.79
N ALA A 189 -7.00 -34.74 -1.32
CA ALA A 189 -5.71 -34.56 -1.99
C ALA A 189 -4.92 -35.88 -2.11
N LYS A 190 -4.96 -36.72 -1.07
CA LYS A 190 -4.37 -38.07 -1.13
C LYS A 190 -5.05 -38.97 -2.16
N GLN A 191 -6.37 -38.92 -2.23
CA GLN A 191 -7.15 -39.70 -3.19
C GLN A 191 -6.85 -39.27 -4.65
N LEU A 192 -6.70 -37.97 -4.88
CA LEU A 192 -6.46 -37.40 -6.21
C LEU A 192 -5.02 -37.53 -6.69
N LYS A 193 -4.06 -37.76 -5.78
CA LYS A 193 -2.65 -37.86 -6.12
C LYS A 193 -2.38 -39.06 -7.03
N THR A 194 -1.64 -38.83 -8.12
CA THR A 194 -1.10 -39.87 -9.02
C THR A 194 0.42 -39.74 -9.12
N ASP A 195 1.05 -40.55 -9.96
CA ASP A 195 2.48 -40.41 -10.24
C ASP A 195 2.81 -39.14 -11.01
N ASP A 196 1.85 -38.61 -11.78
CA ASP A 196 2.00 -37.46 -12.65
C ASP A 196 1.28 -36.18 -12.11
N MET A 197 0.55 -36.28 -11.00
CA MET A 197 -0.26 -35.16 -10.48
C MET A 197 -0.23 -35.14 -8.97
N TYR A 198 0.03 -33.95 -8.41
CA TYR A 198 -0.22 -33.68 -6.98
C TYR A 198 -1.70 -33.44 -6.76
N GLY A 199 -2.24 -33.93 -5.64
CA GLY A 199 -3.64 -33.77 -5.29
C GLY A 199 -4.00 -32.35 -4.80
N ILE A 200 -3.00 -31.61 -4.36
CA ILE A 200 -3.11 -30.19 -4.00
C ILE A 200 -1.80 -29.47 -4.33
N ASN A 201 -1.92 -28.25 -4.77
CA ASN A 201 -0.80 -27.32 -4.87
C ASN A 201 -1.04 -26.18 -3.87
N LEU A 202 -0.12 -26.01 -2.94
CA LEU A 202 -0.05 -24.83 -2.08
C LEU A 202 0.98 -23.91 -2.72
N GLU A 203 0.54 -22.79 -3.21
CA GLU A 203 1.43 -21.80 -3.80
C GLU A 203 2.40 -21.29 -2.72
N TRP A 204 3.69 -21.58 -2.90
CA TRP A 204 4.74 -21.10 -2.03
C TRP A 204 5.34 -19.85 -2.64
N ASP A 205 5.09 -18.73 -2.02
CA ASP A 205 5.83 -17.50 -2.28
C ASP A 205 6.81 -17.23 -1.13
N LEU A 206 7.73 -16.29 -1.32
CA LEU A 206 8.64 -15.84 -0.28
C LEU A 206 8.11 -14.54 0.34
N GLY A 207 8.25 -14.43 1.67
CA GLY A 207 7.88 -13.22 2.39
C GLY A 207 6.39 -13.13 2.74
N GLU A 208 5.81 -11.98 2.53
CA GLU A 208 4.44 -11.64 2.96
C GLU A 208 3.37 -12.53 2.29
N GLY A 209 3.50 -12.82 1.00
CA GLY A 209 2.58 -13.70 0.27
C GLY A 209 2.45 -15.08 0.89
N GLN A 210 3.52 -15.61 1.48
CA GLN A 210 3.48 -16.88 2.20
C GLN A 210 2.59 -16.81 3.44
N ILE A 211 2.72 -15.75 4.25
CA ILE A 211 1.86 -15.56 5.43
C ILE A 211 0.41 -15.39 5.01
N TYR A 212 0.14 -14.58 4.00
CA TYR A 212 -1.21 -14.39 3.46
C TYR A 212 -1.88 -15.73 3.06
N GLY A 213 -1.16 -16.60 2.34
CA GLY A 213 -1.68 -17.89 1.91
C GLY A 213 -1.89 -18.91 3.04
N PHE A 214 -1.05 -18.87 4.10
CA PHE A 214 -1.08 -19.86 5.19
C PHE A 214 -1.82 -19.41 6.45
N ALA A 215 -1.97 -18.12 6.68
CA ALA A 215 -2.69 -17.59 7.85
C ALA A 215 -4.08 -18.21 8.05
N PRO A 216 -4.93 -18.38 7.01
CA PRO A 216 -6.24 -19.02 7.17
C PRO A 216 -6.16 -20.45 7.71
N ILE A 217 -5.10 -21.21 7.37
CA ILE A 217 -4.92 -22.58 7.87
C ILE A 217 -4.57 -22.56 9.36
N ILE A 218 -3.73 -21.60 9.79
CA ILE A 218 -3.34 -21.47 11.19
C ILE A 218 -4.54 -21.03 12.03
N TRP A 219 -5.21 -19.94 11.62
CA TRP A 219 -6.32 -19.35 12.35
C TRP A 219 -7.54 -20.31 12.44
N SER A 220 -7.87 -21.01 11.36
CA SER A 220 -8.99 -21.97 11.36
C SER A 220 -8.74 -23.18 12.27
N ASN A 221 -7.49 -23.41 12.67
CA ASN A 221 -7.15 -24.42 13.67
C ASN A 221 -6.95 -23.82 15.08
N GLY A 222 -7.32 -22.57 15.31
CA GLY A 222 -7.21 -21.89 16.61
C GLY A 222 -5.79 -21.46 16.97
N GLY A 223 -4.89 -21.37 15.99
CA GLY A 223 -3.55 -20.83 16.17
C GLY A 223 -3.52 -19.32 15.99
N GLU A 224 -2.48 -18.69 16.49
CA GLU A 224 -2.18 -17.26 16.36
C GLU A 224 -0.83 -17.08 15.66
N LEU A 225 -0.69 -16.01 14.88
CA LEU A 225 0.57 -15.65 14.23
C LEU A 225 1.40 -14.70 15.09
N LEU A 226 0.72 -13.84 15.82
CA LEU A 226 1.31 -12.88 16.76
C LEU A 226 0.55 -12.94 18.08
N SER A 227 1.23 -12.67 19.19
CA SER A 227 0.58 -12.49 20.49
C SER A 227 -0.05 -11.09 20.57
N GLU A 228 -1.04 -10.92 21.44
CA GLU A 228 -1.65 -9.62 21.72
C GLU A 228 -0.78 -8.71 22.62
N ASP A 229 0.36 -9.23 23.15
CA ASP A 229 1.28 -8.59 24.10
C ASP A 229 2.73 -8.42 23.56
#